data_f0adc24e0dcebd91ae2706628dfc1e6c
#
_entry.id   f0adc24e0dcebd91ae2706628dfc1e6c
#
_cell.length_a   1.000
_cell.length_b   1.000
_cell.length_c   1.000
_cell.angle_alpha   90.00
_cell.angle_beta   90.00
_cell.angle_gamma   90.00
#
_symmetry.space_group_name_H-M   'P 1'
#
loop_
_entity.id
_entity.type
_entity.pdbx_description
1 polymer ?
#
loop_
_entity_poly.entity_id
_entity_poly.type
_entity_poly.pdbx_seq_one_letter_code
_entity_poly.pdbx_strand_id
1 'polypeptide(L)'
;MEQETMRTNKVFICGAGPGDPELITVKAMKLLKSCDIVFYDRLVSKEIIDQIPSNTETIFVGRSVGDASTHQDYTNKLMVAHANKGKRVLRLKGGDPFIFGRGAEEAEYLFKHNVKFEIVPGI
;
A
#
# COMPACT_ATOMS: atom_id res chain seq x y z
N MET A 1 20.94 11.10 -8.71
CA MET A 1 21.53 9.88 -9.26
C MET A 1 20.46 8.94 -9.70
N GLU A 2 20.83 8.02 -10.56
CA GLU A 2 19.86 7.10 -11.12
C GLU A 2 19.16 6.26 -10.07
N GLN A 3 19.86 5.89 -9.01
CA GLN A 3 19.23 5.06 -7.99
C GLN A 3 18.08 5.77 -7.32
N GLU A 4 18.26 7.04 -7.01
CA GLU A 4 17.17 7.78 -6.40
C GLU A 4 15.97 7.85 -7.32
N THR A 5 16.24 8.15 -8.59
CA THR A 5 15.15 8.23 -9.56
C THR A 5 14.40 6.93 -9.67
N MET A 6 15.13 5.81 -9.71
CA MET A 6 14.49 4.51 -9.84
C MET A 6 13.70 4.11 -8.61
N ARG A 7 14.01 4.68 -7.44
CA ARG A 7 13.28 4.36 -6.24
C ARG A 7 11.99 5.12 -6.08
N THR A 8 11.76 6.16 -6.86
CA THR A 8 10.66 7.06 -6.60
C THR A 8 9.33 6.64 -7.22
N ASN A 9 9.31 5.63 -8.09
CA ASN A 9 8.04 5.22 -8.69
C ASN A 9 7.76 3.75 -8.41
N LYS A 10 7.77 3.40 -7.14
CA LYS A 10 7.58 2.02 -6.72
C LYS A 10 6.38 1.90 -5.80
N VAL A 11 5.64 0.81 -5.95
CA VAL A 11 4.52 0.50 -5.08
C VAL A 11 4.93 -0.64 -4.14
N PHE A 12 4.65 -0.46 -2.86
CA PHE A 12 4.88 -1.50 -1.85
C PHE A 12 3.51 -2.00 -1.39
N ILE A 13 3.27 -3.30 -1.55
CA ILE A 13 2.06 -3.93 -1.05
C ILE A 13 2.45 -4.58 0.27
N CYS A 14 1.96 -4.02 1.37
CA CYS A 14 2.52 -4.27 2.68
C CYS A 14 1.43 -4.71 3.65
N GLY A 15 1.68 -5.79 4.39
CA GLY A 15 0.81 -6.22 5.47
C GLY A 15 1.11 -5.43 6.73
N ALA A 16 0.04 -5.03 7.42
CA ALA A 16 0.15 -4.29 8.68
C ALA A 16 0.12 -5.20 9.90
N GLY A 17 -0.02 -6.51 9.69
CA GLY A 17 -0.13 -7.42 10.80
C GLY A 17 -1.49 -7.31 11.49
N PRO A 18 -1.58 -7.79 12.75
CA PRO A 18 -2.88 -7.88 13.44
C PRO A 18 -3.42 -6.56 14.00
N GLY A 19 -2.73 -5.45 13.78
CA GLY A 19 -3.24 -4.15 14.18
C GLY A 19 -2.49 -3.49 15.32
N ASP A 20 -1.65 -4.22 16.02
CA ASP A 20 -0.84 -3.68 17.11
C ASP A 20 0.43 -3.09 16.51
N PRO A 21 0.72 -1.79 16.75
CA PRO A 21 1.93 -1.19 16.19
C PRO A 21 3.22 -1.88 16.62
N GLU A 22 3.20 -2.56 17.76
CA GLU A 22 4.39 -3.28 18.21
C GLU A 22 4.61 -4.58 17.44
N LEU A 23 3.60 -5.03 16.70
CA LEU A 23 3.70 -6.27 15.94
C LEU A 23 3.88 -6.03 14.44
N ILE A 24 3.99 -4.78 14.02
CA ILE A 24 4.27 -4.49 12.61
C ILE A 24 5.75 -4.77 12.34
N THR A 25 6.06 -5.20 11.13
CA THR A 25 7.46 -5.48 10.82
C THR A 25 8.28 -4.20 10.76
N VAL A 26 9.58 -4.33 10.97
CA VAL A 26 10.47 -3.17 10.88
C VAL A 26 10.41 -2.55 9.50
N LYS A 27 10.38 -3.39 8.46
CA LYS A 27 10.34 -2.87 7.10
C LYS A 27 9.04 -2.11 6.84
N ALA A 28 7.92 -2.62 7.32
CA ALA A 28 6.64 -1.94 7.15
C ALA A 28 6.65 -0.58 7.84
N MET A 29 7.19 -0.52 9.06
CA MET A 29 7.26 0.75 9.77
C MET A 29 8.13 1.76 9.03
N LYS A 30 9.25 1.33 8.50
CA LYS A 30 10.10 2.23 7.72
C LYS A 30 9.37 2.77 6.51
N LEU A 31 8.59 1.92 5.83
CA LEU A 31 7.83 2.36 4.68
C LEU A 31 6.73 3.35 5.07
N LEU A 32 6.04 3.11 6.19
CA LEU A 32 5.04 4.05 6.70
C LEU A 32 5.64 5.44 6.89
N LYS A 33 6.88 5.50 7.33
CA LYS A 33 7.53 6.77 7.64
C LYS A 33 8.16 7.44 6.42
N SER A 34 8.30 6.73 5.31
CA SER A 34 9.08 7.24 4.19
C SER A 34 8.35 7.30 2.85
N CYS A 35 7.19 6.67 2.73
CA CYS A 35 6.45 6.73 1.47
C CYS A 35 5.75 8.07 1.31
N ASP A 36 5.45 8.42 0.06
CA ASP A 36 4.83 9.71 -0.26
C ASP A 36 3.33 9.67 -0.10
N ILE A 37 2.72 8.51 -0.33
CA ILE A 37 1.29 8.34 -0.22
C ILE A 37 0.97 6.93 0.27
N VAL A 38 -0.04 6.82 1.12
CA VAL A 38 -0.46 5.55 1.70
C VAL A 38 -1.93 5.30 1.36
N PHE A 39 -2.19 4.15 0.73
CA PHE A 39 -3.55 3.66 0.51
C PHE A 39 -3.84 2.61 1.56
N TYR A 40 -4.91 2.78 2.31
CA TYR A 40 -5.22 1.83 3.37
C TYR A 40 -6.71 1.50 3.39
N ASP A 41 -7.04 0.30 3.88
CA ASP A 41 -8.42 -0.13 3.99
C ASP A 41 -8.84 -0.17 5.45
N ARG A 42 -10.11 -0.54 5.67
CA ARG A 42 -10.68 -0.51 7.01
C ARG A 42 -10.12 -1.58 7.95
N LEU A 43 -9.38 -2.54 7.42
CA LEU A 43 -8.78 -3.59 8.23
C LEU A 43 -7.50 -3.13 8.91
N VAL A 44 -6.96 -1.99 8.50
CA VAL A 44 -5.78 -1.42 9.15
C VAL A 44 -6.24 -0.65 10.38
N SER A 45 -5.62 -0.92 11.52
CA SER A 45 -6.05 -0.30 12.77
C SER A 45 -5.72 1.19 12.82
N LYS A 46 -6.49 1.90 13.62
CA LYS A 46 -6.24 3.32 13.83
C LYS A 46 -4.86 3.56 14.41
N GLU A 47 -4.41 2.68 15.29
CA GLU A 47 -3.09 2.83 15.90
C GLU A 47 -1.98 2.77 14.88
N ILE A 48 -2.12 1.94 13.87
CA ILE A 48 -1.15 1.88 12.78
C ILE A 48 -1.24 3.16 11.93
N ILE A 49 -2.45 3.59 11.61
CA ILE A 49 -2.65 4.80 10.82
C ILE A 49 -2.03 6.01 11.51
N ASP A 50 -2.12 6.05 12.83
CA ASP A 50 -1.56 7.16 13.60
C ASP A 50 -0.04 7.25 13.51
N GLN A 51 0.63 6.19 13.04
CA GLN A 51 2.07 6.22 12.84
C GLN A 51 2.47 6.92 11.55
N ILE A 52 1.54 7.20 10.66
CA ILE A 52 1.84 7.85 9.39
C ILE A 52 2.14 9.33 9.67
N PRO A 53 3.24 9.86 9.13
CA PRO A 53 3.56 11.28 9.34
C PRO A 53 2.45 12.19 8.83
N SER A 54 2.26 13.32 9.51
CA SER A 54 1.14 14.21 9.20
C SER A 54 1.23 14.81 7.81
N ASN A 55 2.42 14.88 7.23
CA ASN A 55 2.59 15.43 5.90
C ASN A 55 2.51 14.38 4.79
N THR A 56 2.24 13.14 5.13
CA THR A 56 2.08 12.08 4.13
C THR A 56 0.64 12.05 3.67
N GLU A 57 0.43 12.01 2.36
CA GLU A 57 -0.91 11.88 1.81
C GLU A 57 -1.47 10.50 2.11
N THR A 58 -2.75 10.42 2.51
CA THR A 58 -3.39 9.14 2.76
C THR A 58 -4.70 9.06 2.00
N ILE A 59 -5.02 7.87 1.50
CA ILE A 59 -6.27 7.62 0.80
C ILE A 59 -6.89 6.36 1.38
N PHE A 60 -8.11 6.50 1.89
CA PHE A 60 -8.86 5.36 2.38
C PHE A 60 -9.50 4.64 1.19
N VAL A 61 -9.25 3.34 1.09
CA VAL A 61 -9.78 2.55 -0.01
C VAL A 61 -10.68 1.42 0.48
N GLY A 62 -11.30 1.61 1.64
CA GLY A 62 -12.31 0.70 2.11
C GLY A 62 -13.48 0.69 1.14
N ARG A 63 -14.25 -0.41 1.13
CA ARG A 63 -15.32 -0.52 0.17
C ARG A 63 -16.57 -1.07 0.81
N SER A 64 -17.69 -0.75 0.18
CA SER A 64 -18.99 -1.20 0.62
C SER A 64 -19.31 -2.57 0.02
N VAL A 65 -20.28 -3.22 0.63
CA VAL A 65 -20.81 -4.46 0.08
C VAL A 65 -21.35 -4.18 -1.32
N GLY A 66 -20.96 -4.99 -2.27
CA GLY A 66 -21.46 -4.87 -3.63
C GLY A 66 -20.56 -4.10 -4.58
N ASP A 67 -19.54 -3.45 -4.06
CA ASP A 67 -18.66 -2.61 -4.86
C ASP A 67 -17.35 -3.25 -5.25
N ALA A 68 -17.20 -4.53 -5.00
CA ALA A 68 -15.86 -5.12 -4.88
C ALA A 68 -14.99 -4.91 -6.11
N SER A 69 -15.44 -5.34 -7.29
CA SER A 69 -14.52 -5.31 -8.43
C SER A 69 -14.30 -3.91 -8.97
N THR A 70 -15.37 -3.11 -9.06
CA THR A 70 -15.22 -1.75 -9.54
C THR A 70 -14.31 -0.92 -8.63
N HIS A 71 -14.48 -1.10 -7.32
CA HIS A 71 -13.69 -0.37 -6.38
C HIS A 71 -12.22 -0.78 -6.44
N GLN A 72 -11.97 -2.07 -6.62
CA GLN A 72 -10.59 -2.56 -6.74
C GLN A 72 -9.91 -1.98 -7.97
N ASP A 73 -10.63 -1.90 -9.10
CA ASP A 73 -10.07 -1.30 -10.30
C ASP A 73 -9.73 0.16 -10.10
N TYR A 74 -10.58 0.89 -9.40
CA TYR A 74 -10.31 2.29 -9.11
C TYR A 74 -9.04 2.45 -8.26
N THR A 75 -8.93 1.61 -7.23
CA THR A 75 -7.76 1.63 -6.37
C THR A 75 -6.48 1.33 -7.17
N ASN A 76 -6.55 0.32 -8.03
CA ASN A 76 -5.39 -0.06 -8.83
C ASN A 76 -4.98 1.09 -9.76
N LYS A 77 -5.95 1.74 -10.39
CA LYS A 77 -5.66 2.87 -11.27
C LYS A 77 -5.00 4.02 -10.52
N LEU A 78 -5.48 4.29 -9.30
CA LEU A 78 -4.89 5.36 -8.50
C LEU A 78 -3.45 5.05 -8.12
N MET A 79 -3.18 3.80 -7.75
CA MET A 79 -1.81 3.43 -7.39
C MET A 79 -0.86 3.60 -8.57
N VAL A 80 -1.29 3.18 -9.76
CA VAL A 80 -0.47 3.34 -10.95
C VAL A 80 -0.27 4.82 -11.26
N ALA A 81 -1.31 5.62 -11.17
CA ALA A 81 -1.22 7.04 -11.47
C ALA A 81 -0.21 7.74 -10.57
N HIS A 82 -0.25 7.45 -9.26
CA HIS A 82 0.68 8.08 -8.33
C HIS A 82 2.10 7.58 -8.54
N ALA A 83 2.27 6.29 -8.80
CA ALA A 83 3.60 5.74 -9.06
C ALA A 83 4.20 6.37 -10.32
N ASN A 84 3.38 6.58 -11.35
CA ASN A 84 3.86 7.17 -12.59
C ASN A 84 4.24 8.65 -12.42
N LYS A 85 3.79 9.28 -11.35
CA LYS A 85 4.21 10.64 -11.02
C LYS A 85 5.52 10.66 -10.23
N GLY A 86 6.14 9.51 -10.05
CA GLY A 86 7.39 9.42 -9.33
C GLY A 86 7.26 9.26 -7.83
N LYS A 87 6.06 8.96 -7.34
CA LYS A 87 5.85 8.82 -5.91
C LYS A 87 6.12 7.39 -5.45
N ARG A 88 6.56 7.28 -4.19
CA ARG A 88 6.63 6.00 -3.52
C ARG A 88 5.27 5.74 -2.89
N VAL A 89 4.62 4.67 -3.35
CA VAL A 89 3.25 4.36 -2.98
C VAL A 89 3.25 3.17 -2.02
N LEU A 90 2.53 3.31 -0.91
CA LEU A 90 2.36 2.21 0.04
C LEU A 90 0.91 1.77 0.02
N ARG A 91 0.66 0.51 -0.31
CA ARG A 91 -0.65 -0.11 -0.18
C ARG A 91 -0.65 -0.90 1.11
N LEU A 92 -1.24 -0.36 2.14
CA LEU A 92 -1.21 -0.94 3.48
C LEU A 92 -2.48 -1.77 3.68
N LYS A 93 -2.30 -3.06 3.98
CA LYS A 93 -3.40 -3.99 4.13
C LYS A 93 -3.36 -4.59 5.53
N GLY A 94 -4.52 -4.82 6.13
CA GLY A 94 -4.56 -5.51 7.41
C GLY A 94 -4.11 -6.94 7.27
N GLY A 95 -3.40 -7.45 8.26
CA GLY A 95 -2.90 -8.83 8.22
C GLY A 95 -1.74 -8.98 7.27
N ASP A 96 -1.74 -10.09 6.56
CA ASP A 96 -0.76 -10.40 5.52
C ASP A 96 -1.39 -10.09 4.17
N PRO A 97 -0.64 -9.51 3.22
CA PRO A 97 -1.25 -9.05 1.96
C PRO A 97 -1.89 -10.15 1.14
N PHE A 98 -1.50 -11.40 1.33
CA PHE A 98 -2.02 -12.49 0.51
C PHE A 98 -3.05 -13.36 1.22
N ILE A 99 -3.34 -13.15 2.50
CA ILE A 99 -4.21 -14.08 3.21
C ILE A 99 -5.65 -13.95 2.81
N PHE A 100 -6.21 -12.76 2.85
CA PHE A 100 -7.61 -12.56 2.48
C PHE A 100 -7.73 -11.62 1.34
N GLY A 101 -6.64 -11.32 0.72
CA GLY A 101 -6.66 -10.16 0.00
C GLY A 101 -6.60 -10.32 -1.46
N ARG A 102 -6.41 -9.21 -2.00
CA ARG A 102 -6.27 -9.06 -3.41
C ARG A 102 -4.84 -8.67 -3.75
N GLY A 103 -3.91 -9.08 -2.87
CA GLY A 103 -2.51 -8.76 -3.09
C GLY A 103 -2.00 -9.28 -4.40
N ALA A 104 -2.38 -10.53 -4.75
CA ALA A 104 -1.94 -11.09 -6.03
C ALA A 104 -2.56 -10.34 -7.21
N GLU A 105 -3.83 -9.95 -7.09
CA GLU A 105 -4.50 -9.20 -8.15
C GLU A 105 -3.90 -7.82 -8.33
N GLU A 106 -3.59 -7.17 -7.21
CA GLU A 106 -2.94 -5.87 -7.25
C GLU A 106 -1.57 -5.96 -7.89
N ALA A 107 -0.80 -6.97 -7.50
CA ALA A 107 0.53 -7.17 -8.06
C ALA A 107 0.46 -7.43 -9.57
N GLU A 108 -0.49 -8.24 -10.01
CA GLU A 108 -0.66 -8.53 -11.42
C GLU A 108 -1.00 -7.27 -12.20
N TYR A 109 -1.88 -6.45 -11.65
CA TYR A 109 -2.25 -5.19 -12.31
C TYR A 109 -1.04 -4.28 -12.46
N LEU A 110 -0.25 -4.15 -11.40
CA LEU A 110 0.94 -3.32 -11.44
C LEU A 110 1.95 -3.85 -12.46
N PHE A 111 2.12 -5.15 -12.49
CA PHE A 111 3.03 -5.78 -13.44
C PHE A 111 2.61 -5.48 -14.88
N LYS A 112 1.33 -5.61 -15.17
CA LYS A 112 0.81 -5.36 -16.51
C LYS A 112 0.97 -3.90 -16.95
N HIS A 113 1.06 -3.01 -15.99
CA HIS A 113 1.22 -1.57 -16.29
C HIS A 113 2.65 -1.11 -16.12
N ASN A 114 3.59 -2.04 -16.02
CA ASN A 114 5.02 -1.76 -15.95
C ASN A 114 5.40 -0.93 -14.74
N VAL A 115 4.68 -1.10 -13.63
CA VAL A 115 5.00 -0.42 -12.39
C VAL A 115 5.74 -1.39 -11.48
N LYS A 116 6.90 -0.98 -11.00
CA LYS A 116 7.67 -1.80 -10.08
C LYS A 116 6.95 -1.91 -8.74
N PHE A 117 6.99 -3.08 -8.16
CA PHE A 117 6.36 -3.26 -6.86
C PHE A 117 7.13 -4.27 -6.04
N GLU A 118 6.85 -4.26 -4.75
CA GLU A 118 7.44 -5.21 -3.82
C GLU A 118 6.37 -5.63 -2.83
N ILE A 119 6.35 -6.92 -2.49
CA ILE A 119 5.44 -7.45 -1.48
C ILE A 119 6.18 -7.49 -0.15
N VAL A 120 5.59 -6.89 0.87
CA VAL A 120 6.17 -6.87 2.22
C VAL A 120 5.21 -7.61 3.13
N PRO A 121 5.58 -8.80 3.60
CA PRO A 121 4.65 -9.61 4.40
C PRO A 121 4.31 -8.96 5.73
N GLY A 122 3.11 -9.26 6.23
CA GLY A 122 2.74 -8.95 7.59
C GLY A 122 2.90 -10.19 8.46
N ILE A 123 2.56 -10.05 9.72
CA ILE A 123 2.59 -11.17 10.66
C ILE A 123 1.32 -11.95 10.58
#